data_17ab768ee9f2ba2d31b830c7bf34d256
#
_entry.id   17ab768ee9f2ba2d31b830c7bf34d256
#
_cell.length_a   1.000
_cell.length_b   1.000
_cell.length_c   1.000
_cell.angle_alpha   90.00
_cell.angle_beta   90.00
_cell.angle_gamma   90.00
#
_symmetry.space_group_name_H-M   'P 1'
#
loop_
_entity.id
_entity.type
_entity.pdbx_description
1 polymer ?
#
loop_
_entity_poly.entity_id
_entity_poly.type
_entity_poly.pdbx_seq_one_letter_code
_entity_poly.pdbx_strand_id
1 'polypeptide(L)'
;MAVFTGYAQKHVSRLDSVQRLNEVVVLGNSQRSVIPSQQLKGEELQRLNSLSVADALRFFAGVQLKDYGGVGGIKTVNIRSMGTNHVGVFYDGIQLSNAQNGQVDLGMFSLDNMQAISLYNGQKSQIFQSAKDFNSAGSIYMWTRRPVFADSTNYNLKATLKTGSFDLVNPALLIELRLSDKVSASFSGEWLSSSGKYKFRYRRKAVMTDEI
;
A
#
# COMPACT_ATOMS: atom_id res chain seq x y z
N MET A 1 -51.43 -57.79 -58.92
CA MET A 1 -51.30 -56.34 -59.01
C MET A 1 -50.89 -55.88 -57.64
N ALA A 2 -49.56 -55.61 -57.46
CA ALA A 2 -48.97 -55.24 -56.15
C ALA A 2 -48.74 -53.75 -56.15
N VAL A 3 -49.39 -53.04 -55.19
CA VAL A 3 -49.25 -51.57 -54.96
C VAL A 3 -48.11 -51.36 -53.99
N PHE A 4 -47.01 -50.81 -54.47
CA PHE A 4 -45.93 -50.31 -53.58
C PHE A 4 -46.24 -48.92 -53.11
N THR A 5 -46.49 -48.77 -51.83
CA THR A 5 -46.59 -47.47 -51.19
C THR A 5 -45.18 -47.04 -50.75
N GLY A 6 -44.64 -46.03 -51.45
CA GLY A 6 -43.38 -45.40 -51.08
C GLY A 6 -43.58 -44.41 -49.91
N TYR A 7 -42.88 -44.64 -48.80
CA TYR A 7 -42.77 -43.67 -47.71
C TYR A 7 -41.67 -42.65 -48.05
N ALA A 8 -42.06 -41.41 -48.29
CA ALA A 8 -41.10 -40.30 -48.41
C ALA A 8 -40.57 -39.95 -47.02
N GLN A 9 -39.30 -40.20 -46.78
CA GLN A 9 -38.63 -39.73 -45.58
C GLN A 9 -38.48 -38.19 -45.62
N LYS A 10 -39.13 -37.51 -44.67
CA LYS A 10 -38.99 -36.10 -44.49
C LYS A 10 -37.62 -35.85 -43.85
N HIS A 11 -36.66 -35.43 -44.67
CA HIS A 11 -35.33 -35.02 -44.16
C HIS A 11 -35.51 -33.70 -43.45
N VAL A 12 -35.56 -33.76 -42.10
CA VAL A 12 -35.47 -32.54 -41.26
C VAL A 12 -34.02 -32.11 -41.30
N SER A 13 -33.70 -31.14 -42.09
CA SER A 13 -32.37 -30.53 -42.07
C SER A 13 -32.18 -29.82 -40.76
N ARG A 14 -31.25 -30.33 -39.93
CA ARG A 14 -30.84 -29.70 -38.68
C ARG A 14 -30.00 -28.44 -38.87
N LEU A 15 -29.95 -27.89 -40.08
CA LEU A 15 -29.15 -26.75 -40.44
C LEU A 15 -29.86 -25.40 -40.17
N ASP A 16 -31.15 -25.43 -39.74
CA ASP A 16 -31.93 -24.21 -39.48
C ASP A 16 -32.24 -23.98 -38.01
N SER A 17 -31.42 -24.56 -37.10
CA SER A 17 -31.47 -24.16 -35.70
C SER A 17 -30.57 -22.94 -35.54
N VAL A 18 -31.14 -21.74 -35.50
CA VAL A 18 -30.48 -20.52 -35.04
C VAL A 18 -30.06 -20.75 -33.61
N GLN A 19 -28.80 -21.13 -33.40
CA GLN A 19 -28.20 -21.12 -32.05
C GLN A 19 -28.06 -19.65 -31.67
N ARG A 20 -28.93 -19.18 -30.79
CA ARG A 20 -28.73 -17.90 -30.12
C ARG A 20 -27.53 -18.08 -29.21
N LEU A 21 -26.39 -17.58 -29.64
CA LEU A 21 -25.24 -17.40 -28.75
C LEU A 21 -25.68 -16.38 -27.69
N ASN A 22 -25.57 -16.73 -26.44
CA ASN A 22 -25.75 -15.78 -25.35
C ASN A 22 -24.77 -14.64 -25.59
N GLU A 23 -25.31 -13.43 -25.65
CA GLU A 23 -24.50 -12.22 -25.75
C GLU A 23 -23.50 -12.22 -24.59
N VAL A 24 -22.24 -12.40 -24.87
CA VAL A 24 -21.18 -12.20 -23.91
C VAL A 24 -20.97 -10.70 -23.81
N VAL A 25 -21.65 -10.08 -22.88
CA VAL A 25 -21.39 -8.69 -22.52
C VAL A 25 -20.01 -8.66 -21.86
N VAL A 26 -18.98 -8.40 -22.65
CA VAL A 26 -17.66 -8.05 -22.13
C VAL A 26 -17.81 -6.63 -21.57
N LEU A 27 -18.12 -6.55 -20.28
CA LEU A 27 -17.96 -5.32 -19.51
C LEU A 27 -16.45 -5.02 -19.47
N GLY A 28 -15.96 -4.38 -20.51
CA GLY A 28 -14.64 -3.79 -20.49
C GLY A 28 -14.64 -2.76 -19.37
N ASN A 29 -13.88 -3.00 -18.31
CA ASN A 29 -13.55 -1.95 -17.36
C ASN A 29 -12.87 -0.84 -18.16
N SER A 30 -13.65 0.17 -18.57
CA SER A 30 -13.16 1.32 -19.31
C SER A 30 -12.19 2.18 -18.47
N GLN A 31 -12.12 1.91 -17.18
CA GLN A 31 -11.14 2.48 -16.26
C GLN A 31 -9.98 1.49 -16.11
N ARG A 32 -9.04 1.54 -17.02
CA ARG A 32 -7.72 0.95 -16.77
C ARG A 32 -7.08 1.72 -15.62
N SER A 33 -7.26 1.22 -14.39
CA SER A 33 -6.44 1.68 -13.28
C SER A 33 -4.99 1.43 -13.66
N VAL A 34 -4.16 2.46 -13.63
CA VAL A 34 -2.73 2.29 -13.85
C VAL A 34 -2.21 1.36 -12.77
N ILE A 35 -1.56 0.28 -13.19
CA ILE A 35 -0.96 -0.67 -12.25
C ILE A 35 0.16 0.06 -11.50
N PRO A 36 0.21 -0.02 -10.16
CA PRO A 36 1.31 0.58 -9.42
C PRO A 36 2.63 -0.02 -9.88
N SER A 37 3.65 0.80 -10.01
CA SER A 37 4.99 0.34 -10.41
C SER A 37 5.58 -0.62 -9.37
N GLN A 38 5.25 -0.42 -8.10
CA GLN A 38 5.63 -1.28 -7.00
C GLN A 38 4.55 -1.26 -5.93
N GLN A 39 4.31 -2.40 -5.29
CA GLN A 39 3.32 -2.53 -4.22
C GLN A 39 3.80 -3.53 -3.18
N LEU A 40 3.61 -3.17 -1.90
CA LEU A 40 3.72 -4.07 -0.76
C LEU A 40 2.34 -4.22 -0.14
N LYS A 41 1.87 -5.44 0.04
CA LYS A 41 0.54 -5.73 0.60
C LYS A 41 0.51 -7.02 1.40
N GLY A 42 -0.48 -7.12 2.29
CA GLY A 42 -0.77 -8.34 3.04
C GLY A 42 0.44 -8.87 3.81
N GLU A 43 0.77 -10.14 3.60
CA GLU A 43 1.86 -10.81 4.31
C GLU A 43 3.25 -10.23 3.99
N GLU A 44 3.50 -9.80 2.76
CA GLU A 44 4.78 -9.19 2.38
C GLU A 44 5.06 -7.97 3.25
N LEU A 45 4.04 -7.11 3.44
CA LEU A 45 4.14 -5.93 4.27
C LEU A 45 4.40 -6.29 5.74
N GLN A 46 3.72 -7.31 6.26
CA GLN A 46 3.90 -7.77 7.64
C GLN A 46 5.27 -8.40 7.88
N ARG A 47 5.81 -9.13 6.89
CA ARG A 47 7.13 -9.78 6.99
C ARG A 47 8.30 -8.79 7.06
N LEU A 48 8.13 -7.56 6.58
CA LEU A 48 9.19 -6.55 6.64
C LEU A 48 9.56 -6.17 8.07
N ASN A 49 8.67 -6.39 9.03
CA ASN A 49 8.86 -6.04 10.45
C ASN A 49 9.39 -4.61 10.64
N SER A 50 9.01 -3.72 9.75
CA SER A 50 9.40 -2.31 9.80
C SER A 50 8.58 -1.57 10.85
N LEU A 51 9.15 -0.50 11.42
CA LEU A 51 8.47 0.31 12.43
C LEU A 51 7.47 1.27 11.79
N SER A 52 7.82 1.83 10.65
CA SER A 52 7.03 2.86 9.98
C SER A 52 6.88 2.59 8.48
N VAL A 53 5.92 3.28 7.87
CA VAL A 53 5.76 3.29 6.41
C VAL A 53 7.03 3.76 5.71
N ALA A 54 7.72 4.77 6.26
CA ALA A 54 8.99 5.25 5.73
C ALA A 54 10.04 4.14 5.64
N ASP A 55 10.13 3.29 6.67
CA ASP A 55 11.08 2.18 6.70
C ASP A 55 10.70 1.09 5.69
N ALA A 56 9.42 0.83 5.47
CA ALA A 56 8.95 -0.09 4.45
C ALA A 56 9.26 0.40 3.03
N LEU A 57 9.21 1.70 2.78
CA LEU A 57 9.51 2.28 1.48
C LEU A 57 10.99 2.16 1.06
N ARG A 58 11.89 1.82 1.98
CA ARG A 58 13.30 1.49 1.63
C ARG A 58 13.42 0.29 0.70
N PHE A 59 12.44 -0.59 0.71
CA PHE A 59 12.41 -1.79 -0.14
C PHE A 59 11.89 -1.50 -1.54
N PHE A 60 11.46 -0.28 -1.82
CA PHE A 60 11.01 0.12 -3.15
C PHE A 60 12.19 0.64 -3.98
N ALA A 61 12.34 0.10 -5.18
CA ALA A 61 13.38 0.53 -6.09
C ALA A 61 13.18 2.02 -6.51
N GLY A 62 14.25 2.79 -6.49
CA GLY A 62 14.22 4.20 -6.84
C GLY A 62 13.67 5.12 -5.75
N VAL A 63 13.40 4.60 -4.56
CA VAL A 63 13.02 5.38 -3.37
C VAL A 63 14.24 5.57 -2.48
N GLN A 64 14.51 6.80 -2.12
CA GLN A 64 15.56 7.19 -1.19
C GLN A 64 14.90 7.76 0.08
N LEU A 65 15.14 7.12 1.21
CA LEU A 65 14.71 7.61 2.51
C LEU A 65 15.70 8.65 3.03
N LYS A 66 15.19 9.80 3.45
CA LYS A 66 15.92 10.79 4.23
C LYS A 66 15.41 10.72 5.67
N ASP A 67 16.32 10.35 6.56
CA ASP A 67 16.07 10.16 7.99
C ASP A 67 16.78 11.26 8.77
N TYR A 68 16.04 12.07 9.52
CA TYR A 68 16.52 13.24 10.26
C TYR A 68 16.49 13.03 11.78
N GLY A 69 16.84 11.85 12.25
CA GLY A 69 16.92 11.63 13.69
C GLY A 69 16.69 10.20 14.15
N GLY A 70 16.67 9.23 13.26
CA GLY A 70 16.50 7.82 13.61
C GLY A 70 15.10 7.48 14.11
N VAL A 71 15.01 6.77 15.22
CA VAL A 71 13.73 6.38 15.82
C VAL A 71 13.02 7.62 16.38
N GLY A 72 11.82 7.89 15.90
CA GLY A 72 11.03 9.09 16.28
C GLY A 72 11.43 10.39 15.56
N GLY A 73 12.45 10.34 14.70
CA GLY A 73 12.81 11.48 13.85
C GLY A 73 11.95 11.60 12.60
N ILE A 74 12.00 12.78 11.97
CA ILE A 74 11.29 13.03 10.71
C ILE A 74 11.89 12.16 9.60
N LYS A 75 11.04 11.46 8.87
CA LYS A 75 11.43 10.62 7.74
C LYS A 75 10.67 11.04 6.49
N THR A 76 11.40 11.55 5.52
CA THR A 76 10.84 11.92 4.21
C THR A 76 11.41 11.02 3.11
N VAL A 77 10.70 10.92 2.00
CA VAL A 77 11.15 10.13 0.86
C VAL A 77 11.35 10.98 -0.37
N ASN A 78 12.33 10.56 -1.16
CA ASN A 78 12.63 11.11 -2.46
C ASN A 78 12.51 9.99 -3.50
N ILE A 79 11.77 10.23 -4.56
CA ILE A 79 11.56 9.27 -5.65
C ILE A 79 12.40 9.71 -6.82
N ARG A 80 13.29 8.82 -7.31
CA ARG A 80 14.14 9.05 -8.48
C ARG A 80 14.93 10.38 -8.44
N SER A 81 15.34 10.79 -7.25
CA SER A 81 16.08 12.05 -7.03
C SER A 81 15.35 13.33 -7.44
N MET A 82 14.01 13.29 -7.60
CA MET A 82 13.22 14.45 -7.99
C MET A 82 12.95 15.44 -6.84
N GLY A 83 13.35 15.10 -5.62
CA GLY A 83 13.14 15.92 -4.42
C GLY A 83 11.93 15.48 -3.60
N THR A 84 12.02 15.73 -2.30
CA THR A 84 10.97 15.31 -1.34
C THR A 84 9.66 16.11 -1.48
N ASN A 85 9.75 17.34 -2.03
CA ASN A 85 8.58 18.23 -2.23
C ASN A 85 7.73 17.84 -3.43
N HIS A 86 8.25 16.98 -4.32
CA HIS A 86 7.58 16.54 -5.54
C HIS A 86 6.94 15.16 -5.42
N VAL A 87 6.83 14.64 -4.20
CA VAL A 87 6.20 13.35 -3.91
C VAL A 87 4.78 13.59 -3.44
N GLY A 88 3.81 13.02 -4.15
CA GLY A 88 2.41 12.96 -3.72
C GLY A 88 2.25 11.85 -2.66
N VAL A 89 1.63 12.17 -1.53
CA VAL A 89 1.33 11.19 -0.48
C VAL A 89 -0.17 11.16 -0.24
N PHE A 90 -0.76 9.98 -0.29
CA PHE A 90 -2.19 9.77 -0.14
C PHE A 90 -2.46 8.69 0.91
N TYR A 91 -3.37 8.99 1.82
CA TYR A 91 -3.82 8.10 2.88
C TYR A 91 -5.32 7.85 2.69
N ASP A 92 -5.70 6.61 2.39
CA ASP A 92 -7.07 6.21 2.02
C ASP A 92 -7.71 7.10 0.94
N GLY A 93 -6.89 7.56 -0.02
CA GLY A 93 -7.33 8.46 -1.09
C GLY A 93 -7.32 9.94 -0.75
N ILE A 94 -7.10 10.30 0.52
CA ILE A 94 -6.97 11.68 0.96
C ILE A 94 -5.51 12.11 0.82
N GLN A 95 -5.29 13.22 0.15
CA GLN A 95 -3.96 13.76 0.00
C GLN A 95 -3.43 14.36 1.30
N LEU A 96 -2.26 13.93 1.70
CA LEU A 96 -1.51 14.51 2.80
C LEU A 96 -0.55 15.56 2.26
N SER A 97 -0.48 16.69 2.93
CA SER A 97 0.52 17.72 2.65
C SER A 97 0.80 18.53 3.89
N ASN A 98 2.05 18.94 4.03
CA ASN A 98 2.41 19.96 5.02
C ASN A 98 2.28 21.34 4.36
N ALA A 99 1.49 22.22 4.95
CA ALA A 99 1.24 23.57 4.43
C ALA A 99 2.51 24.45 4.43
N GLN A 100 3.49 24.12 5.27
CA GLN A 100 4.68 24.92 5.44
C GLN A 100 5.75 24.64 4.39
N ASN A 101 6.04 23.35 4.11
CA ASN A 101 7.14 22.97 3.23
C ASN A 101 6.76 21.88 2.20
N GLY A 102 5.50 21.44 2.16
CA GLY A 102 5.02 20.41 1.23
C GLY A 102 5.54 18.99 1.49
N GLN A 103 6.39 18.79 2.48
CA GLN A 103 6.95 17.47 2.81
C GLN A 103 6.04 16.76 3.82
N VAL A 104 5.89 15.46 3.65
CA VAL A 104 5.13 14.60 4.57
C VAL A 104 6.11 13.73 5.34
N ASP A 105 5.97 13.75 6.67
CA ASP A 105 6.68 12.82 7.55
C ASP A 105 6.03 11.45 7.48
N LEU A 106 6.68 10.51 6.80
CA LEU A 106 6.23 9.12 6.68
C LEU A 106 6.67 8.24 7.86
N GLY A 107 7.50 8.79 8.75
CA GLY A 107 7.91 8.11 9.98
C GLY A 107 6.79 8.00 11.02
N MET A 108 5.80 8.90 10.96
CA MET A 108 4.67 8.92 11.89
C MET A 108 3.59 7.87 11.60
N PHE A 109 3.61 7.25 10.42
CA PHE A 109 2.61 6.25 10.06
C PHE A 109 3.08 4.85 10.41
N SER A 110 2.35 4.21 11.33
CA SER A 110 2.59 2.82 11.72
C SER A 110 2.31 1.86 10.58
N LEU A 111 3.17 0.86 10.44
CA LEU A 111 2.98 -0.21 9.46
C LEU A 111 1.91 -1.22 9.89
N ASP A 112 1.65 -1.35 11.19
CA ASP A 112 0.77 -2.38 11.74
C ASP A 112 -0.70 -2.19 11.36
N ASN A 113 -1.10 -0.96 11.03
CA ASN A 113 -2.43 -0.61 10.57
C ASN A 113 -2.56 -0.52 9.03
N MET A 114 -1.50 -0.82 8.28
CA MET A 114 -1.53 -0.73 6.83
C MET A 114 -1.91 -2.06 6.17
N GLN A 115 -2.78 -1.99 5.17
CA GLN A 115 -3.12 -3.10 4.29
C GLN A 115 -2.20 -3.17 3.08
N ALA A 116 -1.91 -2.00 2.51
CA ALA A 116 -1.08 -1.89 1.32
C ALA A 116 -0.38 -0.53 1.22
N ILE A 117 0.81 -0.54 0.66
CA ILE A 117 1.53 0.65 0.24
C ILE A 117 1.84 0.48 -1.24
N SER A 118 1.46 1.45 -2.05
CA SER A 118 1.64 1.41 -3.51
C SER A 118 2.41 2.64 -3.98
N LEU A 119 3.38 2.42 -4.85
CA LEU A 119 4.15 3.47 -5.50
C LEU A 119 3.74 3.57 -6.97
N TYR A 120 3.39 4.75 -7.39
CA TYR A 120 3.15 5.10 -8.79
C TYR A 120 4.25 6.04 -9.29
N ASN A 121 4.88 5.67 -10.38
CA ASN A 121 5.86 6.53 -11.08
C ASN A 121 5.11 7.42 -12.09
N GLY A 122 4.51 8.50 -11.59
CA GLY A 122 3.62 9.37 -12.35
C GLY A 122 2.16 9.17 -11.96
N GLN A 123 1.26 9.21 -12.94
CA GLN A 123 -0.18 9.22 -12.71
C GLN A 123 -0.73 7.85 -12.29
N LYS A 124 -1.58 7.83 -11.28
CA LYS A 124 -2.35 6.64 -10.87
C LYS A 124 -3.54 6.38 -11.78
N SER A 125 -4.16 7.44 -12.29
CA SER A 125 -5.35 7.37 -13.14
C SER A 125 -5.30 8.48 -14.20
N GLN A 126 -5.90 8.24 -15.34
CA GLN A 126 -6.02 9.26 -16.37
C GLN A 126 -7.12 10.28 -16.10
N ILE A 127 -8.10 9.96 -15.26
CA ILE A 127 -9.33 10.75 -15.11
C ILE A 127 -9.60 11.12 -13.65
N PHE A 128 -9.44 10.18 -12.71
CA PHE A 128 -9.85 10.37 -11.31
C PHE A 128 -8.64 10.46 -10.37
N GLN A 129 -8.01 11.61 -10.37
CA GLN A 129 -6.97 11.93 -9.39
C GLN A 129 -6.93 13.44 -9.12
N SER A 130 -6.29 13.83 -8.02
CA SER A 130 -6.19 15.25 -7.68
C SER A 130 -5.25 15.99 -8.63
N ALA A 131 -5.48 17.30 -8.82
CA ALA A 131 -4.60 18.13 -9.64
C ALA A 131 -3.13 18.09 -9.16
N LYS A 132 -2.90 17.95 -7.86
CA LYS A 132 -1.56 17.85 -7.30
C LYS A 132 -0.89 16.52 -7.62
N ASP A 133 -1.66 15.43 -7.72
CA ASP A 133 -1.13 14.12 -8.10
C ASP A 133 -0.63 14.14 -9.55
N PHE A 134 -1.32 14.85 -10.44
CA PHE A 134 -0.84 15.07 -11.82
C PHE A 134 0.50 15.82 -11.87
N ASN A 135 0.76 16.67 -10.89
CA ASN A 135 1.99 17.47 -10.82
C ASN A 135 3.08 16.83 -9.95
N SER A 136 2.87 15.61 -9.46
CA SER A 136 3.85 14.89 -8.65
C SER A 136 4.77 14.04 -9.53
N ALA A 137 6.06 14.00 -9.17
CA ALA A 137 7.06 13.16 -9.85
C ALA A 137 6.82 11.66 -9.60
N GLY A 138 6.15 11.35 -8.51
CA GLY A 138 5.68 10.04 -8.13
C GLY A 138 4.73 10.15 -6.96
N SER A 139 3.86 9.15 -6.80
CA SER A 139 2.81 9.17 -5.79
C SER A 139 2.83 7.90 -4.95
N ILE A 140 2.74 8.07 -3.65
CA ILE A 140 2.65 7.00 -2.66
C ILE A 140 1.22 6.95 -2.14
N TYR A 141 0.60 5.78 -2.26
CA TYR A 141 -0.72 5.53 -1.72
C TYR A 141 -0.63 4.54 -0.59
N MET A 142 -1.14 4.94 0.57
CA MET A 142 -1.25 4.13 1.77
C MET A 142 -2.72 3.78 1.98
N TRP A 143 -2.99 2.50 2.18
CA TRP A 143 -4.32 1.99 2.45
C TRP A 143 -4.37 1.36 3.83
N THR A 144 -5.30 1.81 4.66
CA THR A 144 -5.53 1.20 5.97
C THR A 144 -6.14 -0.18 5.84
N ARG A 145 -5.86 -1.00 6.83
CA ARG A 145 -6.41 -2.34 6.92
C ARG A 145 -7.93 -2.28 7.10
N ARG A 146 -8.64 -3.02 6.25
CA ARG A 146 -10.06 -3.24 6.42
C ARG A 146 -10.27 -4.51 7.23
N PRO A 147 -11.07 -4.48 8.31
CA PRO A 147 -11.36 -5.65 9.11
C PRO A 147 -11.99 -6.77 8.27
N VAL A 148 -11.45 -7.97 8.38
CA VAL A 148 -12.03 -9.19 7.81
C VAL A 148 -12.26 -10.15 8.97
N PHE A 149 -13.50 -10.60 9.13
CA PHE A 149 -13.90 -11.48 10.21
C PHE A 149 -14.21 -12.87 9.67
N ALA A 150 -13.83 -13.91 10.42
CA ALA A 150 -14.34 -15.25 10.17
C ALA A 150 -15.83 -15.33 10.51
N ASP A 151 -16.54 -16.29 9.91
CA ASP A 151 -18.00 -16.40 10.06
C ASP A 151 -18.47 -16.57 11.51
N SER A 152 -17.62 -17.15 12.35
CA SER A 152 -17.92 -17.44 13.77
C SER A 152 -17.44 -16.37 14.76
N THR A 153 -16.74 -15.31 14.29
CA THR A 153 -16.15 -14.32 15.19
C THR A 153 -16.58 -12.91 14.86
N ASN A 154 -16.88 -12.14 15.90
CA ASN A 154 -17.25 -10.72 15.77
C ASN A 154 -16.14 -9.77 16.20
N TYR A 155 -14.97 -10.30 16.55
CA TYR A 155 -13.83 -9.48 16.94
C TYR A 155 -12.52 -10.10 16.46
N ASN A 156 -11.55 -9.24 16.17
CA ASN A 156 -10.16 -9.61 15.98
C ASN A 156 -9.30 -8.80 16.95
N LEU A 157 -8.32 -9.45 17.54
CA LEU A 157 -7.34 -8.83 18.42
C LEU A 157 -5.94 -9.19 17.94
N LYS A 158 -5.11 -8.20 17.69
CA LYS A 158 -3.71 -8.36 17.36
C LYS A 158 -2.87 -7.52 18.29
N ALA A 159 -2.05 -8.17 19.13
CA ALA A 159 -1.03 -7.52 19.94
C ALA A 159 0.34 -7.80 19.31
N THR A 160 1.16 -6.77 19.17
CA THR A 160 2.50 -6.85 18.60
C THR A 160 3.48 -6.18 19.56
N LEU A 161 4.61 -6.81 19.81
CA LEU A 161 5.71 -6.23 20.56
C LEU A 161 6.97 -6.31 19.70
N LYS A 162 7.50 -5.16 19.29
CA LYS A 162 8.78 -5.08 18.59
C LYS A 162 9.84 -4.57 19.57
N THR A 163 10.99 -5.21 19.59
CA THR A 163 12.13 -4.81 20.39
C THR A 163 13.37 -4.76 19.53
N GLY A 164 14.34 -3.93 19.90
CA GLY A 164 15.52 -3.75 19.07
C GLY A 164 16.68 -3.11 19.82
N SER A 165 17.71 -2.75 19.08
CA SER A 165 18.87 -2.04 19.60
C SER A 165 18.48 -0.68 20.16
N PHE A 166 19.31 -0.12 21.04
CA PHE A 166 19.14 1.19 21.68
C PHE A 166 17.89 1.26 22.58
N ASP A 167 17.61 0.18 23.29
CA ASP A 167 16.47 0.04 24.20
C ASP A 167 15.13 0.32 23.49
N LEU A 168 15.05 -0.07 22.20
CA LEU A 168 13.84 0.06 21.42
C LEU A 168 12.75 -0.86 21.97
N VAL A 169 11.63 -0.31 22.34
CA VAL A 169 10.40 -1.02 22.72
C VAL A 169 9.22 -0.39 22.00
N ASN A 170 8.47 -1.20 21.26
CA ASN A 170 7.33 -0.75 20.49
C ASN A 170 6.17 -1.76 20.64
N PRO A 171 5.35 -1.63 21.69
CA PRO A 171 4.08 -2.32 21.80
C PRO A 171 3.03 -1.67 20.88
N ALA A 172 2.28 -2.50 20.18
CA ALA A 172 1.15 -2.10 19.36
C ALA A 172 -0.05 -3.01 19.60
N LEU A 173 -1.25 -2.44 19.58
CA LEU A 173 -2.50 -3.13 19.77
C LEU A 173 -3.48 -2.73 18.67
N LEU A 174 -4.08 -3.70 18.02
CA LEU A 174 -5.16 -3.53 17.05
C LEU A 174 -6.38 -4.32 17.52
N ILE A 175 -7.49 -3.64 17.67
CA ILE A 175 -8.79 -4.21 18.03
C ILE A 175 -9.74 -3.92 16.87
N GLU A 176 -10.37 -4.95 16.34
CA GLU A 176 -11.38 -4.85 15.30
C GLU A 176 -12.67 -5.48 15.80
N LEU A 177 -13.79 -4.80 15.64
CA LEU A 177 -15.09 -5.24 16.10
C LEU A 177 -16.10 -5.19 14.95
N ARG A 178 -16.89 -6.26 14.79
CA ARG A 178 -18.07 -6.29 13.93
C ARG A 178 -19.28 -5.87 14.77
N LEU A 179 -19.78 -4.66 14.52
CA LEU A 179 -20.96 -4.13 15.22
C LEU A 179 -22.26 -4.62 14.57
N SER A 180 -22.25 -4.81 13.26
CA SER A 180 -23.34 -5.40 12.48
C SER A 180 -22.79 -5.93 11.15
N ASP A 181 -23.63 -6.57 10.33
CA ASP A 181 -23.22 -7.07 8.99
C ASP A 181 -22.73 -5.95 8.04
N LYS A 182 -23.08 -4.72 8.35
CA LYS A 182 -22.73 -3.55 7.51
C LYS A 182 -21.75 -2.58 8.18
N VAL A 183 -21.50 -2.74 9.49
CA VAL A 183 -20.71 -1.80 10.28
C VAL A 183 -19.64 -2.53 11.06
N SER A 184 -18.40 -2.14 10.86
CA SER A 184 -17.26 -2.56 11.66
C SER A 184 -16.52 -1.35 12.21
N ALA A 185 -15.89 -1.52 13.36
CA ALA A 185 -15.02 -0.53 13.97
C ALA A 185 -13.63 -1.12 14.18
N SER A 186 -12.60 -0.30 13.98
CA SER A 186 -11.23 -0.66 14.31
C SER A 186 -10.59 0.40 15.17
N PHE A 187 -9.83 -0.04 16.16
CA PHE A 187 -9.01 0.80 17.02
C PHE A 187 -7.59 0.29 16.98
N SER A 188 -6.63 1.17 16.68
CA SER A 188 -5.21 0.87 16.71
C SER A 188 -4.49 1.85 17.62
N GLY A 189 -3.62 1.32 18.48
CA GLY A 189 -2.76 2.10 19.37
C GLY A 189 -1.34 1.57 19.34
N GLU A 190 -0.38 2.46 19.35
CA GLU A 190 1.05 2.14 19.30
C GLU A 190 1.81 3.09 20.22
N TRP A 191 2.81 2.58 20.90
CA TRP A 191 3.75 3.38 21.67
C TRP A 191 5.17 2.99 21.27
N LEU A 192 6.00 3.99 21.02
CA LEU A 192 7.38 3.81 20.58
C LEU A 192 8.31 4.51 21.55
N SER A 193 9.27 3.76 22.10
CA SER A 193 10.32 4.30 22.95
C SER A 193 11.68 3.75 22.53
N SER A 194 12.68 4.63 22.54
CA SER A 194 14.07 4.26 22.29
C SER A 194 14.99 5.24 23.00
N SER A 195 16.11 4.74 23.54
CA SER A 195 17.09 5.61 24.23
C SER A 195 17.87 6.52 23.29
N GLY A 196 17.96 6.15 22.00
CA GLY A 196 18.73 6.90 20.99
C GLY A 196 20.24 6.98 21.28
N LYS A 197 20.76 6.23 22.25
CA LYS A 197 22.16 6.29 22.67
C LYS A 197 23.06 5.51 21.72
N TYR A 198 23.60 6.19 20.74
CA TYR A 198 24.57 5.61 19.79
C TYR A 198 25.98 5.71 20.36
N LYS A 199 26.65 4.59 20.56
CA LYS A 199 28.08 4.57 20.92
C LYS A 199 28.87 4.74 19.65
N PHE A 200 29.62 5.84 19.52
CA PHE A 200 30.53 6.07 18.40
C PHE A 200 31.95 6.35 18.93
N ARG A 201 32.96 5.96 18.15
CA ARG A 201 34.35 6.31 18.41
C ARG A 201 34.73 7.48 17.51
N TYR A 202 35.07 8.58 18.11
CA TYR A 202 35.61 9.73 17.40
C TYR A 202 37.13 9.75 17.52
N ARG A 203 37.84 9.63 16.41
CA ARG A 203 39.30 9.79 16.38
C ARG A 203 39.59 11.21 15.95
N ARG A 204 39.95 12.08 16.89
CA ARG A 204 40.43 13.41 16.63
C ARG A 204 41.89 13.28 16.10
N LYS A 205 42.21 13.75 14.89
CA LYS A 205 43.58 13.97 14.49
C LYS A 205 44.10 15.12 15.38
N ALA A 206 45.11 14.84 16.20
CA ALA A 206 45.82 15.89 16.86
C ALA A 206 46.54 16.69 15.75
N VAL A 207 46.15 17.94 15.59
CA VAL A 207 46.92 18.91 14.82
C VAL A 207 48.13 19.21 15.71
N MET A 208 49.32 18.71 15.36
CA MET A 208 50.54 19.20 15.95
C MET A 208 50.68 20.64 15.42
N THR A 209 50.48 21.61 16.29
CA THR A 209 50.90 22.96 16.09
C THR A 209 52.37 22.96 16.45
N ASP A 210 53.27 22.96 15.47
CA ASP A 210 54.66 23.36 15.69
C ASP A 210 54.66 24.86 15.98
N GLU A 211 54.71 25.20 17.27
CA GLU A 211 55.06 26.57 17.65
C GLU A 211 56.56 26.68 17.47
N ILE A 212 56.99 27.57 16.54
CA ILE A 212 58.31 28.10 16.41
C ILE A 212 58.37 29.39 17.21
#